data_ca76ec883b0eff871f65a607359ede54
#
_entry.id   ca76ec883b0eff871f65a607359ede54
#
_cell.length_a   1.000
_cell.length_b   1.000
_cell.length_c   1.000
_cell.angle_alpha   90.00
_cell.angle_beta   90.00
_cell.angle_gamma   90.00
#
_symmetry.space_group_name_H-M   'P 1'
#
loop_
_entity.id
_entity.type
_entity.pdbx_description
1 polymer ?
#
loop_
_entity_poly.entity_id
_entity_poly.type
_entity_poly.pdbx_seq_one_letter_code
_entity_poly.pdbx_strand_id
1 'polypeptide(L)'
;IGEPAKRQAVTNAEKTISSIKRHMGTDYKVQIDDKSYSPQQISAMVLQKLKADAEGYLGEKVTEAVITVPAYFNDAQRQATKDAGKIAGLDVKRIINEPTAAALAYGLDNEKEQKIMVYDLGGGTFDVSVIEIGDGVIEVLSTAGNNRLGGDDFDQKITDYMLADFKAKEGVDLSTDKMALQRLREAAEKAKKELSSATTTNINLPFITATAEGPKHFDMNLTRAKFDELTRDLVDRTAEPVRRALSDAGLTAADLGQVLLVGGSTRIPAVQEEVKRLTGKEPSKSLNPDECVALGASVQGGKLAGDAGAGDILLLDVTPLSLSIETMGGVATRLIERNTTIPTKKSQIFSTAADNQTAVDINVVQGERQFAKDNKSLGQFRLDGIPPAPRGIPQIEVTFDIDANGIVNVSAKDLGTGKEQHITITAGSNMSDSDIDKAVKEAAEFEAQDKKRKEAIDTRNEADAMVFQTEKAIKEVGDKLDANDKAAVEADMQALKDVLAKSTPENTSEADVAEIKAAKEKLMESAQKLFTKMYEQAGAAAGAGAAGPNPGQDAGPAPEGFNGDDVVDGDYKEV
;
A
#
# COMPACT_ATOMS: atom_id res chain seq x y z
N ILE A 1 -4.75 -9.64 4.47
CA ILE A 1 -4.21 -8.31 4.14
C ILE A 1 -4.92 -7.30 5.03
N GLY A 2 -4.28 -6.16 5.33
CA GLY A 2 -4.80 -5.14 6.22
C GLY A 2 -4.84 -5.57 7.69
N GLU A 3 -5.82 -5.09 8.45
CA GLU A 3 -5.95 -5.35 9.89
C GLU A 3 -5.98 -6.84 10.27
N PRO A 4 -6.68 -7.74 9.56
CA PRO A 4 -6.63 -9.17 9.88
C PRO A 4 -5.22 -9.76 9.81
N ALA A 5 -4.42 -9.36 8.81
CA ALA A 5 -3.03 -9.79 8.72
C ALA A 5 -2.17 -9.18 9.84
N LYS A 6 -2.39 -7.92 10.17
CA LYS A 6 -1.67 -7.23 11.25
C LYS A 6 -1.94 -7.87 12.61
N ARG A 7 -3.18 -8.23 12.92
CA ARG A 7 -3.57 -8.89 14.18
C ARG A 7 -2.90 -10.24 14.40
N GLN A 8 -2.63 -11.00 13.33
CA GLN A 8 -1.94 -12.30 13.44
C GLN A 8 -0.41 -12.19 13.41
N ALA A 9 0.17 -11.01 13.15
CA ALA A 9 1.61 -10.84 12.91
C ALA A 9 2.47 -11.35 14.08
N VAL A 10 2.01 -11.20 15.32
CA VAL A 10 2.71 -11.69 16.52
C VAL A 10 2.79 -13.21 16.54
N THR A 11 1.69 -13.89 16.23
CA THR A 11 1.60 -15.37 16.29
C THR A 11 2.06 -16.05 15.01
N ASN A 12 2.12 -15.29 13.90
CA ASN A 12 2.48 -15.78 12.56
C ASN A 12 3.45 -14.84 11.86
N ALA A 13 4.50 -14.40 12.57
CA ALA A 13 5.44 -13.40 12.07
C ALA A 13 6.17 -13.82 10.79
N GLU A 14 6.48 -15.11 10.64
CA GLU A 14 7.19 -15.63 9.46
C GLU A 14 6.37 -15.57 8.17
N LYS A 15 5.04 -15.63 8.27
CA LYS A 15 4.12 -15.60 7.12
C LYS A 15 3.39 -14.26 6.98
N THR A 16 3.70 -13.29 7.83
CA THR A 16 3.15 -11.93 7.75
C THR A 16 4.17 -10.99 7.16
N ILE A 17 3.96 -10.61 5.91
CA ILE A 17 4.89 -9.81 5.14
C ILE A 17 4.51 -8.33 5.23
N SER A 18 5.48 -7.48 5.56
CA SER A 18 5.35 -6.03 5.61
C SER A 18 6.39 -5.35 4.74
N SER A 19 6.13 -4.10 4.35
CA SER A 19 7.08 -3.21 3.64
C SER A 19 7.66 -3.77 2.34
N ILE A 20 6.94 -4.67 1.66
CA ILE A 20 7.39 -5.30 0.39
C ILE A 20 7.68 -4.26 -0.70
N LYS A 21 7.06 -3.08 -0.65
CA LYS A 21 7.27 -1.96 -1.58
C LYS A 21 8.75 -1.57 -1.68
N ARG A 22 9.53 -1.70 -0.59
CA ARG A 22 10.99 -1.41 -0.56
C ARG A 22 11.82 -2.40 -1.38
N HIS A 23 11.26 -3.54 -1.74
CA HIS A 23 11.90 -4.59 -2.51
C HIS A 23 11.45 -4.65 -3.98
N MET A 24 10.52 -3.76 -4.39
CA MET A 24 10.07 -3.70 -5.79
C MET A 24 11.25 -3.44 -6.73
N GLY A 25 11.24 -4.12 -7.88
CA GLY A 25 12.32 -4.00 -8.87
C GLY A 25 13.64 -4.66 -8.45
N THR A 26 13.62 -5.58 -7.46
CA THR A 26 14.77 -6.38 -7.02
C THR A 26 14.49 -7.88 -7.14
N ASP A 27 15.53 -8.69 -7.01
CA ASP A 27 15.48 -10.16 -7.00
C ASP A 27 15.12 -10.76 -5.63
N TYR A 28 14.70 -9.92 -4.69
CA TYR A 28 14.26 -10.34 -3.35
C TYR A 28 13.16 -11.40 -3.44
N LYS A 29 13.24 -12.40 -2.58
CA LYS A 29 12.25 -13.47 -2.50
C LYS A 29 11.73 -13.61 -1.08
N VAL A 30 10.42 -13.78 -0.99
CA VAL A 30 9.72 -14.13 0.25
C VAL A 30 9.43 -15.62 0.22
N GLN A 31 9.94 -16.35 1.20
CA GLN A 31 9.65 -17.76 1.36
C GLN A 31 8.45 -17.94 2.29
N ILE A 32 7.40 -18.58 1.79
CA ILE A 32 6.21 -18.95 2.57
C ILE A 32 5.96 -20.44 2.32
N ASP A 33 6.15 -21.25 3.35
CA ASP A 33 6.17 -22.71 3.25
C ASP A 33 7.13 -23.19 2.14
N ASP A 34 6.66 -24.00 1.20
CA ASP A 34 7.46 -24.53 0.08
C ASP A 34 7.47 -23.61 -1.15
N LYS A 35 6.86 -22.41 -1.05
CA LYS A 35 6.74 -21.47 -2.17
C LYS A 35 7.58 -20.21 -1.96
N SER A 36 8.18 -19.77 -3.07
CA SER A 36 8.97 -18.54 -3.12
C SER A 36 8.21 -17.49 -3.94
N TYR A 37 7.98 -16.32 -3.35
CA TYR A 37 7.23 -15.22 -3.97
C TYR A 37 8.13 -14.03 -4.27
N SER A 38 7.95 -13.43 -5.43
CA SER A 38 8.58 -12.15 -5.77
C SER A 38 7.84 -10.96 -5.12
N PRO A 39 8.48 -9.79 -5.01
CA PRO A 39 7.81 -8.58 -4.54
C PRO A 39 6.56 -8.24 -5.35
N GLN A 40 6.57 -8.47 -6.67
CA GLN A 40 5.42 -8.26 -7.55
C GLN A 40 4.24 -9.15 -7.17
N GLN A 41 4.49 -10.43 -6.89
CA GLN A 41 3.43 -11.36 -6.47
C GLN A 41 2.82 -10.98 -5.12
N ILE A 42 3.65 -10.59 -4.14
CA ILE A 42 3.13 -10.12 -2.84
C ILE A 42 2.34 -8.81 -3.00
N SER A 43 2.84 -7.87 -3.82
CA SER A 43 2.12 -6.62 -4.11
C SER A 43 0.81 -6.89 -4.87
N ALA A 44 0.79 -7.87 -5.77
CA ALA A 44 -0.43 -8.29 -6.47
C ALA A 44 -1.51 -8.78 -5.50
N MET A 45 -1.15 -9.50 -4.44
CA MET A 45 -2.11 -9.91 -3.41
C MET A 45 -2.78 -8.71 -2.73
N VAL A 46 -2.02 -7.62 -2.50
CA VAL A 46 -2.59 -6.37 -1.96
C VAL A 46 -3.58 -5.76 -2.95
N LEU A 47 -3.19 -5.66 -4.22
CA LEU A 47 -4.05 -5.12 -5.28
C LEU A 47 -5.31 -5.95 -5.50
N GLN A 48 -5.21 -7.29 -5.41
CA GLN A 48 -6.36 -8.20 -5.47
C GLN A 48 -7.35 -7.94 -4.33
N LYS A 49 -6.85 -7.73 -3.11
CA LYS A 49 -7.71 -7.40 -1.96
C LYS A 49 -8.44 -6.08 -2.19
N LEU A 50 -7.74 -5.03 -2.64
CA LEU A 50 -8.35 -3.74 -2.95
C LEU A 50 -9.39 -3.87 -4.08
N LYS A 51 -9.07 -4.64 -5.13
CA LYS A 51 -10.01 -4.96 -6.22
C LYS A 51 -11.27 -5.65 -5.68
N ALA A 52 -11.10 -6.69 -4.87
CA ALA A 52 -12.22 -7.44 -4.30
C ALA A 52 -13.10 -6.56 -3.40
N ASP A 53 -12.50 -5.67 -2.61
CA ASP A 53 -13.24 -4.72 -1.77
C ASP A 53 -14.04 -3.72 -2.61
N ALA A 54 -13.40 -3.18 -3.67
CA ALA A 54 -14.08 -2.28 -4.62
C ALA A 54 -15.24 -2.98 -5.35
N GLU A 55 -15.02 -4.21 -5.85
CA GLU A 55 -16.06 -5.02 -6.50
C GLU A 55 -17.22 -5.35 -5.54
N GLY A 56 -16.90 -5.64 -4.26
CA GLY A 56 -17.91 -5.88 -3.23
C GLY A 56 -18.76 -4.64 -2.93
N TYR A 57 -18.14 -3.46 -2.92
CA TYR A 57 -18.83 -2.19 -2.69
C TYR A 57 -19.67 -1.75 -3.90
N LEU A 58 -19.12 -1.86 -5.10
CA LEU A 58 -19.76 -1.39 -6.34
C LEU A 58 -20.80 -2.37 -6.87
N GLY A 59 -20.72 -3.66 -6.52
CA GLY A 59 -21.58 -4.72 -7.08
C GLY A 59 -21.24 -5.10 -8.52
N GLU A 60 -20.11 -4.63 -9.06
CA GLU A 60 -19.67 -4.88 -10.42
C GLU A 60 -18.16 -5.14 -10.51
N LYS A 61 -17.70 -5.67 -11.66
CA LYS A 61 -16.31 -6.03 -11.88
C LYS A 61 -15.43 -4.80 -12.08
N VAL A 62 -14.27 -4.79 -11.42
CA VAL A 62 -13.21 -3.80 -11.61
C VAL A 62 -12.12 -4.42 -12.48
N THR A 63 -11.93 -3.90 -13.68
CA THR A 63 -11.00 -4.44 -14.68
C THR A 63 -9.80 -3.54 -14.97
N GLU A 64 -9.90 -2.25 -14.66
CA GLU A 64 -8.91 -1.24 -14.97
C GLU A 64 -8.46 -0.51 -13.71
N ALA A 65 -7.22 0.01 -13.70
CA ALA A 65 -6.70 0.74 -12.56
C ALA A 65 -5.70 1.84 -12.96
N VAL A 66 -5.68 2.90 -12.15
CA VAL A 66 -4.55 3.83 -12.02
C VAL A 66 -3.81 3.44 -10.75
N ILE A 67 -2.49 3.25 -10.85
CA ILE A 67 -1.66 2.84 -9.71
C ILE A 67 -0.61 3.92 -9.45
N THR A 68 -0.45 4.31 -8.19
CA THR A 68 0.54 5.31 -7.78
C THR A 68 1.86 4.66 -7.40
N VAL A 69 2.95 5.39 -7.66
CA VAL A 69 4.32 5.01 -7.27
C VAL A 69 5.06 6.23 -6.71
N PRO A 70 6.05 6.04 -5.83
CA PRO A 70 6.96 7.11 -5.45
C PRO A 70 7.57 7.78 -6.67
N ALA A 71 7.72 9.11 -6.63
CA ALA A 71 8.29 9.85 -7.76
C ALA A 71 9.72 9.41 -8.07
N TYR A 72 10.48 9.03 -7.06
CA TYR A 72 11.88 8.60 -7.16
C TYR A 72 12.06 7.11 -7.47
N PHE A 73 10.96 6.38 -7.78
CA PHE A 73 11.06 5.01 -8.30
C PHE A 73 11.75 5.01 -9.65
N ASN A 74 12.73 4.10 -9.78
CA ASN A 74 13.39 3.85 -11.07
C ASN A 74 12.47 3.02 -11.99
N ASP A 75 12.88 2.87 -13.25
CA ASP A 75 12.14 2.15 -14.28
C ASP A 75 11.80 0.71 -13.87
N ALA A 76 12.75 -0.01 -13.28
CA ALA A 76 12.55 -1.36 -12.79
C ALA A 76 11.43 -1.49 -11.74
N GLN A 77 11.34 -0.53 -10.82
CA GLN A 77 10.33 -0.48 -9.79
C GLN A 77 8.95 -0.14 -10.36
N ARG A 78 8.89 0.75 -11.36
CA ARG A 78 7.67 1.11 -12.09
C ARG A 78 7.12 -0.07 -12.88
N GLN A 79 7.97 -0.75 -13.64
CA GLN A 79 7.59 -1.96 -14.38
C GLN A 79 7.11 -3.06 -13.44
N ALA A 80 7.83 -3.33 -12.34
CA ALA A 80 7.43 -4.29 -11.33
C ALA A 80 6.05 -3.99 -10.72
N THR A 81 5.71 -2.70 -10.55
CA THR A 81 4.39 -2.26 -10.08
C THR A 81 3.31 -2.51 -11.13
N LYS A 82 3.60 -2.24 -12.41
CA LYS A 82 2.70 -2.55 -13.53
C LYS A 82 2.43 -4.04 -13.64
N ASP A 83 3.46 -4.87 -13.48
CA ASP A 83 3.37 -6.33 -13.49
C ASP A 83 2.51 -6.84 -12.31
N ALA A 84 2.67 -6.26 -11.11
CA ALA A 84 1.81 -6.58 -9.97
C ALA A 84 0.34 -6.30 -10.26
N GLY A 85 0.02 -5.20 -10.95
CA GLY A 85 -1.34 -4.90 -11.43
C GLY A 85 -1.89 -5.97 -12.37
N LYS A 86 -1.09 -6.40 -13.37
CA LYS A 86 -1.45 -7.48 -14.28
C LYS A 86 -1.71 -8.80 -13.54
N ILE A 87 -0.82 -9.19 -12.63
CA ILE A 87 -0.97 -10.40 -11.80
C ILE A 87 -2.26 -10.33 -10.97
N ALA A 88 -2.64 -9.13 -10.50
CA ALA A 88 -3.91 -8.91 -9.81
C ALA A 88 -5.15 -8.96 -10.73
N GLY A 89 -4.98 -9.15 -12.02
CA GLY A 89 -6.08 -9.16 -13.00
C GLY A 89 -6.61 -7.77 -13.31
N LEU A 90 -5.74 -6.75 -13.29
CA LEU A 90 -6.04 -5.36 -13.62
C LEU A 90 -5.31 -4.92 -14.88
N ASP A 91 -6.01 -4.25 -15.80
CA ASP A 91 -5.39 -3.48 -16.87
C ASP A 91 -4.92 -2.13 -16.31
N VAL A 92 -3.61 -1.96 -16.16
CA VAL A 92 -3.01 -0.75 -15.59
C VAL A 92 -2.97 0.34 -16.66
N LYS A 93 -3.95 1.23 -16.63
CA LYS A 93 -4.09 2.33 -17.61
C LYS A 93 -3.02 3.40 -17.42
N ARG A 94 -2.63 3.65 -16.18
CA ARG A 94 -1.61 4.66 -15.87
C ARG A 94 -0.86 4.30 -14.59
N ILE A 95 0.45 4.50 -14.63
CA ILE A 95 1.29 4.67 -13.44
C ILE A 95 1.46 6.17 -13.25
N ILE A 96 1.10 6.68 -12.05
CA ILE A 96 1.22 8.11 -11.70
C ILE A 96 2.10 8.27 -10.46
N ASN A 97 2.89 9.33 -10.41
CA ASN A 97 3.71 9.62 -9.24
C ASN A 97 2.84 10.07 -8.04
N GLU A 98 3.15 9.59 -6.84
CA GLU A 98 2.42 9.92 -5.61
C GLU A 98 2.32 11.43 -5.36
N PRO A 99 3.41 12.23 -5.45
CA PRO A 99 3.30 13.69 -5.30
C PRO A 99 2.48 14.37 -6.40
N THR A 100 2.50 13.84 -7.63
CA THR A 100 1.68 14.36 -8.74
C THR A 100 0.19 14.08 -8.47
N ALA A 101 -0.14 12.89 -7.95
CA ALA A 101 -1.50 12.58 -7.51
C ALA A 101 -1.96 13.49 -6.36
N ALA A 102 -1.10 13.73 -5.37
CA ALA A 102 -1.43 14.67 -4.29
C ALA A 102 -1.64 16.11 -4.80
N ALA A 103 -0.85 16.56 -5.77
CA ALA A 103 -1.04 17.86 -6.41
C ALA A 103 -2.37 17.94 -7.19
N LEU A 104 -2.80 16.84 -7.84
CA LEU A 104 -4.12 16.75 -8.47
C LEU A 104 -5.25 16.93 -7.45
N ALA A 105 -5.18 16.21 -6.32
CA ALA A 105 -6.18 16.35 -5.26
C ALA A 105 -6.24 17.78 -4.71
N TYR A 106 -5.08 18.43 -4.58
CA TYR A 106 -5.00 19.83 -4.14
C TYR A 106 -5.50 20.81 -5.21
N GLY A 107 -5.16 20.57 -6.48
CA GLY A 107 -5.47 21.47 -7.60
C GLY A 107 -6.95 21.57 -7.94
N LEU A 108 -7.77 20.56 -7.58
CA LEU A 108 -9.22 20.60 -7.78
C LEU A 108 -9.89 21.81 -7.10
N ASP A 109 -9.37 22.19 -5.93
CA ASP A 109 -9.92 23.29 -5.13
C ASP A 109 -9.13 24.61 -5.28
N ASN A 110 -8.01 24.60 -6.05
CA ASN A 110 -7.07 25.71 -6.11
C ASN A 110 -6.65 26.00 -7.57
N GLU A 111 -7.46 26.76 -8.28
CA GLU A 111 -7.24 27.12 -9.69
C GLU A 111 -6.17 28.21 -9.91
N LYS A 112 -5.65 28.82 -8.84
CA LYS A 112 -4.67 29.91 -8.97
C LYS A 112 -3.31 29.37 -9.37
N GLU A 113 -2.68 30.01 -10.35
CA GLU A 113 -1.30 29.77 -10.73
C GLU A 113 -0.38 29.92 -9.51
N GLN A 114 0.32 28.85 -9.19
CA GLN A 114 1.24 28.80 -8.05
C GLN A 114 2.26 27.67 -8.18
N LYS A 115 3.41 27.87 -7.54
CA LYS A 115 4.41 26.84 -7.35
C LYS A 115 4.27 26.24 -5.97
N ILE A 116 4.16 24.92 -5.90
CA ILE A 116 4.01 24.19 -4.64
C ILE A 116 5.17 23.23 -4.45
N MET A 117 5.44 22.90 -3.21
CA MET A 117 6.29 21.75 -2.87
C MET A 117 5.42 20.66 -2.28
N VAL A 118 5.52 19.45 -2.80
CA VAL A 118 4.95 18.25 -2.18
C VAL A 118 6.08 17.54 -1.45
N TYR A 119 5.92 17.42 -0.13
CA TYR A 119 6.84 16.73 0.78
C TYR A 119 6.15 15.44 1.24
N ASP A 120 6.53 14.32 0.65
CA ASP A 120 5.91 13.02 0.89
C ASP A 120 6.84 12.13 1.71
N LEU A 121 6.52 11.96 2.99
CA LEU A 121 7.22 11.04 3.89
C LEU A 121 6.25 9.93 4.32
N GLY A 122 6.29 8.84 3.56
CA GLY A 122 5.48 7.66 3.81
C GLY A 122 6.08 6.70 4.84
N GLY A 123 5.64 5.44 4.82
CA GLY A 123 6.19 4.38 5.66
C GLY A 123 7.57 3.90 5.19
N GLY A 124 7.82 3.88 3.88
CA GLY A 124 9.01 3.27 3.29
C GLY A 124 9.90 4.20 2.48
N THR A 125 9.35 5.28 1.95
CA THR A 125 10.02 6.20 0.99
C THR A 125 9.81 7.64 1.39
N PHE A 126 10.73 8.48 0.94
CA PHE A 126 10.66 9.93 1.03
C PHE A 126 10.85 10.54 -0.35
N ASP A 127 9.89 11.36 -0.78
CA ASP A 127 9.90 12.09 -2.03
C ASP A 127 9.63 13.58 -1.82
N VAL A 128 10.30 14.43 -2.59
CA VAL A 128 10.04 15.86 -2.67
C VAL A 128 9.88 16.24 -4.13
N SER A 129 8.78 16.88 -4.47
CA SER A 129 8.55 17.40 -5.82
C SER A 129 8.19 18.88 -5.77
N VAL A 130 8.75 19.65 -6.68
CA VAL A 130 8.38 21.04 -6.94
C VAL A 130 7.49 21.03 -8.17
N ILE A 131 6.28 21.56 -8.02
CA ILE A 131 5.21 21.44 -8.99
C ILE A 131 4.61 22.82 -9.26
N GLU A 132 4.38 23.15 -10.52
CA GLU A 132 3.63 24.33 -10.94
C GLU A 132 2.21 23.92 -11.29
N ILE A 133 1.25 24.65 -10.73
CA ILE A 133 -0.19 24.46 -10.99
C ILE A 133 -0.69 25.75 -11.60
N GLY A 134 -1.36 25.68 -12.74
CA GLY A 134 -1.98 26.85 -13.37
C GLY A 134 -2.59 26.49 -14.74
N ASP A 135 -3.60 27.24 -15.16
CA ASP A 135 -4.24 27.15 -16.49
C ASP A 135 -4.65 25.72 -16.92
N GLY A 136 -5.10 24.89 -15.98
CA GLY A 136 -5.46 23.49 -16.24
C GLY A 136 -4.25 22.57 -16.46
N VAL A 137 -3.03 23.00 -16.11
CA VAL A 137 -1.80 22.22 -16.21
C VAL A 137 -1.23 22.00 -14.80
N ILE A 138 -0.80 20.78 -14.53
CA ILE A 138 0.04 20.42 -13.38
C ILE A 138 1.36 19.92 -13.96
N GLU A 139 2.40 20.72 -13.80
CA GLU A 139 3.74 20.45 -14.32
C GLU A 139 4.71 20.21 -13.17
N VAL A 140 5.36 19.04 -13.16
CA VAL A 140 6.45 18.76 -12.25
C VAL A 140 7.72 19.42 -12.78
N LEU A 141 8.28 20.37 -12.04
CA LEU A 141 9.51 21.06 -12.41
C LEU A 141 10.75 20.24 -12.01
N SER A 142 10.69 19.60 -10.85
CA SER A 142 11.77 18.75 -10.36
C SER A 142 11.26 17.75 -9.32
N THR A 143 12.00 16.64 -9.16
CA THR A 143 11.79 15.68 -8.09
C THR A 143 13.12 15.18 -7.53
N ALA A 144 13.14 14.91 -6.23
CA ALA A 144 14.25 14.30 -5.52
C ALA A 144 13.72 13.39 -4.41
N GLY A 145 14.50 12.41 -3.94
CA GLY A 145 13.97 11.52 -2.92
C GLY A 145 14.98 10.53 -2.37
N ASN A 146 14.46 9.66 -1.50
CA ASN A 146 15.19 8.55 -0.91
C ASN A 146 14.25 7.34 -0.73
N ASN A 147 14.46 6.31 -1.53
CA ASN A 147 13.62 5.09 -1.52
C ASN A 147 13.82 4.20 -0.27
N ARG A 148 14.65 4.62 0.69
CA ARG A 148 14.94 3.93 1.94
C ARG A 148 14.95 4.89 3.13
N LEU A 149 13.94 5.75 3.19
CA LEU A 149 13.70 6.66 4.30
C LEU A 149 12.18 6.78 4.49
N GLY A 150 11.68 6.41 5.65
CA GLY A 150 10.25 6.48 5.95
C GLY A 150 9.94 6.04 7.37
N GLY A 151 8.67 5.97 7.71
CA GLY A 151 8.16 5.64 9.05
C GLY A 151 8.71 4.34 9.65
N ASP A 152 9.01 3.34 8.81
CA ASP A 152 9.61 2.08 9.23
C ASP A 152 11.01 2.29 9.86
N ASP A 153 11.77 3.29 9.39
CA ASP A 153 13.08 3.60 9.94
C ASP A 153 12.96 4.28 11.31
N PHE A 154 11.93 5.10 11.50
CA PHE A 154 11.59 5.69 12.81
C PHE A 154 11.18 4.58 13.80
N ASP A 155 10.36 3.63 13.38
CA ASP A 155 9.97 2.48 14.20
C ASP A 155 11.18 1.61 14.57
N GLN A 156 12.10 1.41 13.64
CA GLN A 156 13.32 0.66 13.90
C GLN A 156 14.21 1.33 14.94
N LYS A 157 14.34 2.67 14.93
CA LYS A 157 15.08 3.42 15.96
C LYS A 157 14.50 3.21 17.36
N ILE A 158 13.16 3.24 17.50
CA ILE A 158 12.50 2.95 18.77
C ILE A 158 12.72 1.49 19.15
N THR A 159 12.57 0.56 18.22
CA THR A 159 12.76 -0.88 18.44
C THR A 159 14.18 -1.16 18.94
N ASP A 160 15.20 -0.60 18.30
CA ASP A 160 16.60 -0.76 18.68
C ASP A 160 16.87 -0.20 20.09
N TYR A 161 16.25 0.94 20.41
CA TYR A 161 16.34 1.54 21.75
C TYR A 161 15.71 0.64 22.82
N MET A 162 14.53 0.07 22.55
CA MET A 162 13.86 -0.88 23.45
C MET A 162 14.66 -2.16 23.65
N LEU A 163 15.25 -2.71 22.57
CA LEU A 163 16.10 -3.90 22.64
C LEU A 163 17.34 -3.65 23.51
N ALA A 164 17.99 -2.50 23.32
CA ALA A 164 19.17 -2.12 24.10
C ALA A 164 18.85 -1.91 25.59
N ASP A 165 17.74 -1.23 25.89
CA ASP A 165 17.28 -0.98 27.26
C ASP A 165 16.95 -2.29 27.99
N PHE A 166 16.19 -3.17 27.34
CA PHE A 166 15.83 -4.46 27.93
C PHE A 166 17.06 -5.35 28.19
N LYS A 167 17.97 -5.41 27.22
CA LYS A 167 19.23 -6.14 27.37
C LYS A 167 20.08 -5.59 28.52
N ALA A 168 20.11 -4.28 28.70
CA ALA A 168 20.85 -3.64 29.80
C ALA A 168 20.22 -3.91 31.16
N LYS A 169 18.89 -3.97 31.25
CA LYS A 169 18.15 -4.17 32.53
C LYS A 169 18.02 -5.64 32.91
N GLU A 170 17.69 -6.50 31.95
CA GLU A 170 17.33 -7.90 32.20
C GLU A 170 18.42 -8.90 31.76
N GLY A 171 19.47 -8.45 31.08
CA GLY A 171 20.53 -9.31 30.56
C GLY A 171 20.11 -10.22 29.40
N VAL A 172 18.91 -10.05 28.85
CA VAL A 172 18.31 -10.90 27.82
C VAL A 172 18.28 -10.18 26.48
N ASP A 173 18.72 -10.85 25.42
CA ASP A 173 18.66 -10.34 24.05
C ASP A 173 17.38 -10.82 23.35
N LEU A 174 16.43 -9.89 23.12
CA LEU A 174 15.15 -10.19 22.45
C LEU A 174 15.26 -10.18 20.92
N SER A 175 16.40 -9.80 20.33
CA SER A 175 16.55 -9.69 18.86
C SER A 175 16.43 -11.02 18.13
N THR A 176 16.64 -12.14 18.84
CA THR A 176 16.54 -13.51 18.31
C THR A 176 15.16 -14.14 18.52
N ASP A 177 14.33 -13.55 19.38
CA ASP A 177 12.94 -13.99 19.60
C ASP A 177 12.00 -13.27 18.63
N LYS A 178 11.54 -13.97 17.60
CA LYS A 178 10.70 -13.40 16.54
C LYS A 178 9.38 -12.85 17.06
N MET A 179 8.75 -13.50 18.04
CA MET A 179 7.51 -13.04 18.63
C MET A 179 7.73 -11.77 19.47
N ALA A 180 8.77 -11.76 20.31
CA ALA A 180 9.12 -10.59 21.08
C ALA A 180 9.48 -9.41 20.18
N LEU A 181 10.29 -9.65 19.12
CA LEU A 181 10.68 -8.63 18.17
C LEU A 181 9.47 -8.04 17.42
N GLN A 182 8.50 -8.87 17.03
CA GLN A 182 7.28 -8.40 16.37
C GLN A 182 6.44 -7.53 17.31
N ARG A 183 6.28 -7.94 18.57
CA ARG A 183 5.57 -7.16 19.60
C ARG A 183 6.26 -5.82 19.87
N LEU A 184 7.60 -5.80 19.90
CA LEU A 184 8.37 -4.56 20.04
C LEU A 184 8.16 -3.62 18.83
N ARG A 185 8.15 -4.13 17.60
CA ARG A 185 7.89 -3.33 16.38
C ARG A 185 6.49 -2.72 16.40
N GLU A 186 5.48 -3.48 16.74
CA GLU A 186 4.11 -2.98 16.85
C GLU A 186 3.98 -1.90 17.93
N ALA A 187 4.62 -2.12 19.08
CA ALA A 187 4.66 -1.13 20.15
C ALA A 187 5.45 0.13 19.74
N ALA A 188 6.53 0.00 18.97
CA ALA A 188 7.29 1.12 18.43
C ALA A 188 6.44 1.97 17.46
N GLU A 189 5.74 1.35 16.53
CA GLU A 189 4.83 2.06 15.62
C GLU A 189 3.71 2.79 16.39
N LYS A 190 3.11 2.11 17.37
CA LYS A 190 2.09 2.71 18.24
C LYS A 190 2.66 3.92 19.00
N ALA A 191 3.81 3.76 19.64
CA ALA A 191 4.47 4.84 20.38
C ALA A 191 4.82 6.03 19.48
N LYS A 192 5.34 5.80 18.26
CA LYS A 192 5.57 6.85 17.26
C LYS A 192 4.30 7.65 16.96
N LYS A 193 3.17 6.95 16.73
CA LYS A 193 1.88 7.59 16.45
C LYS A 193 1.39 8.41 17.65
N GLU A 194 1.44 7.87 18.85
CA GLU A 194 1.01 8.56 20.08
C GLU A 194 1.88 9.79 20.36
N LEU A 195 3.20 9.70 20.16
CA LEU A 195 4.13 10.82 20.35
C LEU A 195 3.97 11.94 19.33
N SER A 196 3.18 11.77 18.28
CA SER A 196 2.82 12.85 17.35
C SER A 196 1.83 13.85 18.00
N SER A 197 1.02 13.40 18.97
CA SER A 197 0.07 14.24 19.70
C SER A 197 0.43 14.41 21.18
N ALA A 198 0.95 13.38 21.85
CA ALA A 198 1.34 13.40 23.25
C ALA A 198 2.84 13.70 23.43
N THR A 199 3.22 14.24 24.60
CA THR A 199 4.64 14.50 24.94
C THR A 199 5.33 13.26 25.54
N THR A 200 4.57 12.26 25.96
CA THR A 200 5.07 11.01 26.56
C THR A 200 4.08 9.88 26.29
N THR A 201 4.58 8.68 26.15
CA THR A 201 3.79 7.45 26.07
C THR A 201 4.39 6.35 26.92
N ASN A 202 3.56 5.43 27.42
CA ASN A 202 4.01 4.23 28.11
C ASN A 202 3.92 3.02 27.20
N ILE A 203 5.04 2.30 27.08
CA ILE A 203 5.14 1.04 26.33
C ILE A 203 5.17 -0.09 27.34
N ASN A 204 4.07 -0.82 27.45
CA ASN A 204 3.93 -1.95 28.38
C ASN A 204 3.61 -3.23 27.61
N LEU A 205 4.54 -4.19 27.66
CA LEU A 205 4.43 -5.49 27.00
C LEU A 205 4.60 -6.61 28.05
N PRO A 206 3.53 -7.03 28.71
CA PRO A 206 3.59 -8.10 29.68
C PRO A 206 3.96 -9.43 28.99
N PHE A 207 4.72 -10.27 29.71
CA PHE A 207 5.17 -11.57 29.23
C PHE A 207 5.87 -11.49 27.86
N ILE A 208 6.86 -10.57 27.75
CA ILE A 208 7.58 -10.38 26.49
C ILE A 208 8.45 -11.58 26.15
N THR A 209 9.01 -12.22 27.15
CA THR A 209 9.77 -13.47 27.03
C THR A 209 9.75 -14.25 28.35
N ALA A 210 10.20 -15.51 28.31
CA ALA A 210 10.36 -16.37 29.49
C ALA A 210 11.82 -16.79 29.63
N THR A 211 12.34 -16.71 30.84
CA THR A 211 13.70 -17.16 31.21
C THR A 211 13.63 -18.27 32.26
N ALA A 212 14.77 -18.86 32.60
CA ALA A 212 14.85 -19.84 33.69
C ALA A 212 14.40 -19.26 35.07
N GLU A 213 14.45 -17.94 35.22
CA GLU A 213 14.03 -17.22 36.43
C GLU A 213 12.51 -16.89 36.42
N GLY A 214 11.81 -17.16 35.30
CA GLY A 214 10.40 -16.88 35.12
C GLY A 214 10.11 -15.92 33.97
N PRO A 215 8.83 -15.50 33.87
CA PRO A 215 8.42 -14.56 32.80
C PRO A 215 9.01 -13.18 33.04
N LYS A 216 9.43 -12.53 31.96
CA LYS A 216 9.92 -11.14 31.95
C LYS A 216 8.91 -10.24 31.28
N HIS A 217 8.84 -8.99 31.73
CA HIS A 217 7.92 -7.97 31.24
C HIS A 217 8.72 -6.78 30.76
N PHE A 218 8.23 -6.13 29.69
CA PHE A 218 8.81 -4.87 29.22
C PHE A 218 7.91 -3.72 29.64
N ASP A 219 8.48 -2.72 30.30
CA ASP A 219 7.79 -1.47 30.66
C ASP A 219 8.75 -0.29 30.51
N MET A 220 8.34 0.69 29.71
CA MET A 220 9.14 1.87 29.43
C MET A 220 8.27 3.09 29.19
N ASN A 221 8.62 4.21 29.80
CA ASN A 221 8.09 5.52 29.41
C ASN A 221 9.01 6.15 28.36
N LEU A 222 8.46 6.44 27.19
CA LEU A 222 9.16 7.12 26.10
C LEU A 222 8.63 8.54 25.96
N THR A 223 9.52 9.54 26.02
CA THR A 223 9.16 10.94 25.79
C THR A 223 9.37 11.33 24.34
N ARG A 224 8.60 12.33 23.84
CA ARG A 224 8.81 12.92 22.53
C ARG A 224 10.24 13.46 22.37
N ALA A 225 10.79 14.11 23.39
CA ALA A 225 12.17 14.61 23.35
C ALA A 225 13.19 13.48 23.12
N LYS A 226 12.99 12.31 23.74
CA LYS A 226 13.85 11.15 23.50
C LYS A 226 13.63 10.54 22.11
N PHE A 227 12.41 10.47 21.64
CA PHE A 227 12.08 10.06 20.30
C PHE A 227 12.74 10.98 19.25
N ASP A 228 12.63 12.29 19.42
CA ASP A 228 13.26 13.28 18.54
C ASP A 228 14.80 13.16 18.52
N GLU A 229 15.40 12.90 19.69
CA GLU A 229 16.85 12.61 19.80
C GLU A 229 17.23 11.36 19.00
N LEU A 230 16.49 10.25 19.16
CA LEU A 230 16.76 8.98 18.47
C LEU A 230 16.60 9.05 16.96
N THR A 231 15.74 9.93 16.47
CA THR A 231 15.33 9.99 15.06
C THR A 231 15.85 11.23 14.32
N ARG A 232 16.66 12.06 14.99
CA ARG A 232 17.19 13.31 14.42
C ARG A 232 17.89 13.10 13.08
N ASP A 233 18.73 12.07 12.99
CA ASP A 233 19.47 11.75 11.75
C ASP A 233 18.52 11.42 10.58
N LEU A 234 17.35 10.84 10.85
CA LEU A 234 16.36 10.55 9.82
C LEU A 234 15.68 11.83 9.32
N VAL A 235 15.35 12.74 10.23
CA VAL A 235 14.79 14.05 9.89
C VAL A 235 15.82 14.87 9.10
N ASP A 236 17.06 14.93 9.56
CA ASP A 236 18.16 15.66 8.89
C ASP A 236 18.40 15.16 7.45
N ARG A 237 18.22 13.86 7.18
CA ARG A 237 18.36 13.26 5.85
C ARG A 237 17.31 13.75 4.84
N THR A 238 16.23 14.37 5.27
CA THR A 238 15.23 14.95 4.36
C THR A 238 15.67 16.28 3.78
N ALA A 239 16.61 16.98 4.41
CA ALA A 239 17.00 18.33 4.03
C ALA A 239 17.74 18.39 2.68
N GLU A 240 18.59 17.41 2.36
CA GLU A 240 19.33 17.39 1.10
C GLU A 240 18.40 17.24 -0.11
N PRO A 241 17.44 16.26 -0.17
CA PRO A 241 16.48 16.17 -1.26
C PRO A 241 15.64 17.45 -1.43
N VAL A 242 15.23 18.10 -0.35
CA VAL A 242 14.48 19.38 -0.41
C VAL A 242 15.31 20.46 -1.11
N ARG A 243 16.56 20.65 -0.70
CA ARG A 243 17.45 21.65 -1.33
C ARG A 243 17.71 21.32 -2.80
N ARG A 244 17.92 20.04 -3.11
CA ARG A 244 18.18 19.58 -4.48
C ARG A 244 16.96 19.81 -5.37
N ALA A 245 15.74 19.50 -4.92
CA ALA A 245 14.54 19.73 -5.70
C ALA A 245 14.35 21.23 -6.02
N LEU A 246 14.56 22.11 -5.04
CA LEU A 246 14.50 23.56 -5.26
C LEU A 246 15.56 24.03 -6.26
N SER A 247 16.81 23.59 -6.08
CA SER A 247 17.93 23.94 -6.96
C SER A 247 17.70 23.46 -8.40
N ASP A 248 17.23 22.23 -8.57
CA ASP A 248 16.96 21.64 -9.89
C ASP A 248 15.78 22.35 -10.60
N ALA A 249 14.81 22.85 -9.84
CA ALA A 249 13.73 23.70 -10.37
C ALA A 249 14.16 25.15 -10.65
N GLY A 250 15.38 25.55 -10.28
CA GLY A 250 15.83 26.94 -10.38
C GLY A 250 15.11 27.90 -9.44
N LEU A 251 14.57 27.39 -8.32
CA LEU A 251 13.74 28.12 -7.37
C LEU A 251 14.39 28.20 -6.00
N THR A 252 13.92 29.17 -5.23
CA THR A 252 14.20 29.30 -3.79
C THR A 252 12.94 28.97 -2.99
N ALA A 253 13.06 28.79 -1.69
CA ALA A 253 11.92 28.57 -0.81
C ALA A 253 10.91 29.74 -0.82
N ALA A 254 11.36 30.97 -1.14
CA ALA A 254 10.52 32.15 -1.24
C ALA A 254 9.54 32.10 -2.42
N ASP A 255 9.91 31.41 -3.49
CA ASP A 255 9.12 31.28 -4.72
C ASP A 255 7.95 30.29 -4.57
N LEU A 256 7.96 29.48 -3.50
CA LEU A 256 6.87 28.55 -3.22
C LEU A 256 5.62 29.30 -2.74
N GLY A 257 4.48 29.01 -3.31
CA GLY A 257 3.18 29.45 -2.80
C GLY A 257 2.76 28.64 -1.58
N GLN A 258 2.95 27.33 -1.62
CA GLN A 258 2.51 26.40 -0.58
C GLN A 258 3.43 25.17 -0.46
N VAL A 259 3.39 24.51 0.71
CA VAL A 259 4.02 23.21 0.96
C VAL A 259 2.94 22.24 1.40
N LEU A 260 2.79 21.13 0.66
CA LEU A 260 1.84 20.06 0.96
C LEU A 260 2.55 18.93 1.68
N LEU A 261 1.98 18.44 2.77
CA LEU A 261 2.47 17.27 3.50
C LEU A 261 1.68 16.04 3.07
N VAL A 262 2.41 15.01 2.66
CA VAL A 262 1.88 13.74 2.21
C VAL A 262 2.57 12.61 2.98
N GLY A 263 1.82 11.51 3.22
CA GLY A 263 2.31 10.37 3.99
C GLY A 263 2.19 10.54 5.49
N GLY A 264 1.81 9.48 6.19
CA GLY A 264 1.50 9.49 7.63
C GLY A 264 2.67 9.94 8.51
N SER A 265 3.93 9.74 8.08
CA SER A 265 5.12 10.15 8.84
C SER A 265 5.33 11.67 8.87
N THR A 266 4.65 12.44 8.01
CA THR A 266 4.64 13.92 8.09
C THR A 266 3.85 14.45 9.29
N ARG A 267 3.11 13.59 10.00
CA ARG A 267 2.44 13.95 11.26
C ARG A 267 3.42 14.12 12.43
N ILE A 268 4.66 13.62 12.29
CA ILE A 268 5.71 13.75 13.32
C ILE A 268 6.07 15.23 13.48
N PRO A 269 5.95 15.83 14.70
CA PRO A 269 6.20 17.24 14.91
C PRO A 269 7.60 17.71 14.46
N ALA A 270 8.64 16.93 14.74
CA ALA A 270 10.01 17.25 14.31
C ALA A 270 10.15 17.35 12.78
N VAL A 271 9.38 16.55 12.01
CA VAL A 271 9.34 16.62 10.55
C VAL A 271 8.67 17.92 10.09
N GLN A 272 7.55 18.31 10.70
CA GLN A 272 6.85 19.57 10.37
C GLN A 272 7.73 20.79 10.66
N GLU A 273 8.43 20.81 11.80
CA GLU A 273 9.38 21.84 12.15
C GLU A 273 10.55 21.93 11.16
N GLU A 274 11.07 20.79 10.71
CA GLU A 274 12.13 20.74 9.71
C GLU A 274 11.66 21.30 8.36
N VAL A 275 10.46 20.93 7.90
CA VAL A 275 9.85 21.49 6.68
C VAL A 275 9.72 23.02 6.80
N LYS A 276 9.23 23.50 7.92
CA LYS A 276 9.12 24.94 8.19
C LYS A 276 10.48 25.63 8.22
N ARG A 277 11.48 24.99 8.83
CA ARG A 277 12.86 25.51 8.87
C ARG A 277 13.48 25.61 7.47
N LEU A 278 13.24 24.60 6.61
CA LEU A 278 13.81 24.54 5.26
C LEU A 278 13.12 25.49 4.28
N THR A 279 11.82 25.68 4.41
CA THR A 279 11.01 26.42 3.44
C THR A 279 10.58 27.82 3.94
N GLY A 280 10.69 28.08 5.23
CA GLY A 280 10.16 29.30 5.84
C GLY A 280 8.63 29.41 5.82
N LYS A 281 7.94 28.34 5.40
CA LYS A 281 6.48 28.30 5.23
C LYS A 281 5.84 27.35 6.21
N GLU A 282 4.64 27.71 6.69
CA GLU A 282 3.79 26.78 7.43
C GLU A 282 3.20 25.76 6.43
N PRO A 283 3.41 24.46 6.64
CA PRO A 283 2.85 23.45 5.74
C PRO A 283 1.32 23.48 5.73
N SER A 284 0.72 23.24 4.55
CA SER A 284 -0.72 23.11 4.41
C SER A 284 -1.24 21.86 5.12
N LYS A 285 -2.38 22.04 5.80
CA LYS A 285 -3.15 20.97 6.44
C LYS A 285 -4.52 20.76 5.75
N SER A 286 -4.69 21.29 4.54
CA SER A 286 -5.96 21.22 3.80
C SER A 286 -6.27 19.81 3.28
N LEU A 287 -5.26 19.00 3.03
CA LEU A 287 -5.40 17.60 2.60
C LEU A 287 -5.12 16.64 3.75
N ASN A 288 -5.84 15.53 3.78
CA ASN A 288 -5.46 14.40 4.62
C ASN A 288 -4.21 13.73 4.01
N PRO A 289 -3.06 13.72 4.71
CA PRO A 289 -1.81 13.18 4.17
C PRO A 289 -1.85 11.66 3.90
N ASP A 290 -2.83 10.95 4.45
CA ASP A 290 -3.00 9.49 4.25
C ASP A 290 -3.88 9.16 3.03
N GLU A 291 -4.72 10.10 2.57
CA GLU A 291 -5.75 9.86 1.55
C GLU A 291 -5.53 10.64 0.24
N CYS A 292 -4.80 11.75 0.28
CA CYS A 292 -4.69 12.68 -0.85
C CYS A 292 -4.13 12.04 -2.12
N VAL A 293 -3.22 11.07 -2.01
CA VAL A 293 -2.68 10.32 -3.15
C VAL A 293 -3.77 9.47 -3.81
N ALA A 294 -4.61 8.79 -3.03
CA ALA A 294 -5.71 7.99 -3.55
C ALA A 294 -6.78 8.87 -4.21
N LEU A 295 -7.09 10.03 -3.62
CA LEU A 295 -7.99 11.03 -4.21
C LEU A 295 -7.47 11.53 -5.56
N GLY A 296 -6.19 11.90 -5.65
CA GLY A 296 -5.60 12.33 -6.91
C GLY A 296 -5.55 11.22 -7.96
N ALA A 297 -5.28 9.97 -7.54
CA ALA A 297 -5.36 8.82 -8.44
C ALA A 297 -6.79 8.61 -8.97
N SER A 298 -7.82 8.83 -8.16
CA SER A 298 -9.22 8.73 -8.58
C SER A 298 -9.58 9.78 -9.62
N VAL A 299 -9.07 11.02 -9.48
CA VAL A 299 -9.24 12.09 -10.49
C VAL A 299 -8.65 11.67 -11.83
N GLN A 300 -7.42 11.12 -11.80
CA GLN A 300 -6.78 10.60 -13.02
C GLN A 300 -7.56 9.43 -13.62
N GLY A 301 -8.12 8.56 -12.79
CA GLY A 301 -9.00 7.46 -13.21
C GLY A 301 -10.27 7.98 -13.90
N GLY A 302 -10.96 8.94 -13.28
CA GLY A 302 -12.13 9.60 -13.85
C GLY A 302 -11.85 10.26 -15.22
N LYS A 303 -10.72 10.97 -15.31
CA LYS A 303 -10.28 11.55 -16.60
C LYS A 303 -10.09 10.50 -17.69
N LEU A 304 -9.41 9.40 -17.38
CA LEU A 304 -9.19 8.29 -18.34
C LEU A 304 -10.49 7.59 -18.72
N ALA A 305 -11.47 7.57 -17.82
CA ALA A 305 -12.82 7.05 -18.07
C ALA A 305 -13.73 8.03 -18.84
N GLY A 306 -13.29 9.28 -19.06
CA GLY A 306 -14.08 10.31 -19.75
C GLY A 306 -15.12 10.98 -18.85
N ASP A 307 -14.92 10.97 -17.53
CA ASP A 307 -15.78 11.64 -16.57
C ASP A 307 -15.62 13.17 -16.70
N ALA A 308 -16.71 13.86 -17.02
CA ALA A 308 -16.73 15.31 -17.15
C ALA A 308 -16.38 16.06 -15.84
N GLY A 309 -16.59 15.43 -14.69
CA GLY A 309 -16.27 15.99 -13.38
C GLY A 309 -14.75 16.00 -13.07
N ALA A 310 -13.97 15.19 -13.78
CA ALA A 310 -12.52 15.10 -13.57
C ALA A 310 -11.70 16.26 -14.21
N GLY A 311 -12.34 17.14 -14.98
CA GLY A 311 -11.71 18.29 -15.66
C GLY A 311 -10.70 17.91 -16.75
N ASP A 312 -10.24 18.91 -17.49
CA ASP A 312 -9.24 18.76 -18.57
C ASP A 312 -7.80 19.07 -18.07
N ILE A 313 -7.45 18.63 -16.87
CA ILE A 313 -6.12 18.91 -16.31
C ILE A 313 -5.06 18.10 -17.05
N LEU A 314 -4.08 18.78 -17.64
CA LEU A 314 -2.90 18.16 -18.25
C LEU A 314 -1.85 17.88 -17.18
N LEU A 315 -1.37 16.63 -17.10
CA LEU A 315 -0.26 16.24 -16.22
C LEU A 315 1.02 16.11 -17.03
N LEU A 316 2.04 16.84 -16.62
CA LEU A 316 3.41 16.74 -17.13
C LEU A 316 4.33 16.32 -15.98
N ASP A 317 4.84 15.10 -16.05
CA ASP A 317 5.73 14.53 -15.06
C ASP A 317 7.18 14.52 -15.57
N VAL A 318 8.15 14.13 -14.74
CA VAL A 318 9.57 14.13 -15.08
C VAL A 318 10.23 12.79 -14.76
N THR A 319 11.33 12.48 -15.50
CA THR A 319 12.21 11.37 -15.12
C THR A 319 13.07 11.75 -13.91
N PRO A 320 13.13 10.92 -12.85
CA PRO A 320 13.80 11.32 -11.60
C PRO A 320 15.33 11.27 -11.66
N LEU A 321 15.89 10.51 -12.60
CA LEU A 321 17.31 10.25 -12.74
C LEU A 321 17.75 10.33 -14.20
N SER A 322 18.99 10.75 -14.42
CA SER A 322 19.59 10.78 -15.76
C SER A 322 19.74 9.38 -16.34
N LEU A 323 19.56 9.27 -17.65
CA LEU A 323 19.73 8.04 -18.42
C LEU A 323 20.92 8.19 -19.37
N SER A 324 21.79 7.18 -19.37
CA SER A 324 23.06 7.17 -20.07
C SER A 324 23.34 5.83 -20.72
N ILE A 325 24.24 5.79 -21.67
CA ILE A 325 24.89 4.56 -22.12
C ILE A 325 26.36 4.55 -21.71
N GLU A 326 26.91 3.35 -21.52
CA GLU A 326 28.34 3.18 -21.35
C GLU A 326 29.07 3.39 -22.67
N THR A 327 30.08 4.26 -22.64
CA THR A 327 30.97 4.54 -23.78
C THR A 327 32.41 4.18 -23.47
N MET A 328 33.32 4.39 -24.42
CA MET A 328 34.72 4.05 -24.30
C MET A 328 35.33 4.59 -22.99
N GLY A 329 36.07 3.71 -22.28
CA GLY A 329 36.62 4.05 -20.96
C GLY A 329 35.69 3.86 -19.79
N GLY A 330 34.50 3.26 -20.00
CA GLY A 330 33.48 3.04 -18.95
C GLY A 330 32.74 4.31 -18.53
N VAL A 331 32.76 5.35 -19.37
CA VAL A 331 32.11 6.63 -19.11
C VAL A 331 30.60 6.49 -19.34
N ALA A 332 29.79 7.06 -18.46
CA ALA A 332 28.36 7.19 -18.63
C ALA A 332 28.03 8.45 -19.46
N THR A 333 27.75 8.26 -20.75
CA THR A 333 27.37 9.36 -21.64
C THR A 333 25.86 9.57 -21.58
N ARG A 334 25.46 10.75 -21.10
CA ARG A 334 24.06 11.10 -20.86
C ARG A 334 23.33 11.43 -22.15
N LEU A 335 22.13 10.86 -22.31
CA LEU A 335 21.20 11.20 -23.39
C LEU A 335 19.97 11.93 -22.82
N ILE A 336 19.50 11.54 -21.65
CA ILE A 336 18.37 12.20 -20.98
C ILE A 336 18.84 12.64 -19.59
N GLU A 337 18.71 13.93 -19.33
CA GLU A 337 19.01 14.52 -18.02
C GLU A 337 17.84 14.23 -17.03
N ARG A 338 18.16 14.15 -15.74
CA ARG A 338 17.13 14.11 -14.70
C ARG A 338 16.22 15.33 -14.81
N ASN A 339 14.99 15.19 -14.35
CA ASN A 339 13.95 16.21 -14.43
C ASN A 339 13.60 16.62 -15.88
N THR A 340 13.89 15.77 -16.86
CA THR A 340 13.35 15.93 -18.23
C THR A 340 11.86 15.54 -18.22
N THR A 341 10.99 16.41 -18.72
CA THR A 341 9.54 16.18 -18.84
C THR A 341 9.25 14.95 -19.68
N ILE A 342 8.32 14.11 -19.24
CA ILE A 342 7.87 12.89 -19.92
C ILE A 342 6.38 13.00 -20.34
N PRO A 343 5.99 12.37 -21.46
CA PRO A 343 6.80 11.49 -22.34
C PRO A 343 7.85 12.24 -23.15
N THR A 344 8.98 11.58 -23.43
CA THR A 344 10.08 12.18 -24.19
C THR A 344 10.83 11.14 -25.02
N LYS A 345 11.39 11.61 -26.15
CA LYS A 345 12.23 10.79 -27.03
C LYS A 345 13.47 11.57 -27.42
N LYS A 346 14.66 10.99 -27.19
CA LYS A 346 15.95 11.59 -27.56
C LYS A 346 16.85 10.57 -28.21
N SER A 347 17.53 10.99 -29.27
CA SER A 347 18.49 10.18 -30.02
C SER A 347 19.86 10.86 -30.07
N GLN A 348 20.92 10.04 -30.10
CA GLN A 348 22.29 10.49 -30.31
C GLN A 348 23.04 9.47 -31.16
N ILE A 349 23.92 9.94 -32.06
CA ILE A 349 24.75 9.10 -32.91
C ILE A 349 26.07 8.80 -32.18
N PHE A 350 26.39 7.52 -32.12
CA PHE A 350 27.64 6.95 -31.63
C PHE A 350 28.37 6.22 -32.75
N SER A 351 29.57 5.74 -32.48
CA SER A 351 30.36 4.98 -33.44
C SER A 351 31.12 3.84 -32.79
N THR A 352 31.76 3.00 -33.60
CA THR A 352 32.62 1.91 -33.14
C THR A 352 33.91 2.40 -32.50
N ALA A 353 34.40 1.71 -31.47
CA ALA A 353 35.59 2.04 -30.71
C ALA A 353 36.88 1.38 -31.30
N ALA A 354 36.72 0.34 -32.13
CA ALA A 354 37.80 -0.41 -32.73
C ALA A 354 37.61 -0.56 -34.25
N ASP A 355 38.72 -0.74 -34.97
CA ASP A 355 38.72 -1.02 -36.41
C ASP A 355 38.08 -2.41 -36.69
N ASN A 356 37.27 -2.50 -37.73
CA ASN A 356 36.59 -3.70 -38.17
C ASN A 356 35.62 -4.32 -37.10
N GLN A 357 35.14 -3.49 -36.18
CA GLN A 357 34.18 -3.91 -35.19
C GLN A 357 32.80 -4.14 -35.85
N THR A 358 32.31 -5.39 -35.78
CA THR A 358 31.08 -5.83 -36.42
C THR A 358 29.85 -5.85 -35.49
N ALA A 359 30.06 -5.53 -34.23
CA ALA A 359 28.99 -5.47 -33.22
C ALA A 359 29.33 -4.44 -32.15
N VAL A 360 28.29 -3.89 -31.50
CA VAL A 360 28.42 -3.04 -30.32
C VAL A 360 27.51 -3.54 -29.20
N ASP A 361 28.03 -3.53 -27.99
CA ASP A 361 27.25 -3.80 -26.79
C ASP A 361 26.79 -2.47 -26.19
N ILE A 362 25.50 -2.31 -26.02
CA ILE A 362 24.88 -1.12 -25.42
C ILE A 362 24.50 -1.45 -23.99
N ASN A 363 25.23 -0.91 -23.02
CA ASN A 363 24.91 -0.98 -21.60
C ASN A 363 24.18 0.32 -21.20
N VAL A 364 22.92 0.18 -20.85
CA VAL A 364 22.05 1.28 -20.42
C VAL A 364 22.15 1.43 -18.91
N VAL A 365 22.44 2.65 -18.45
CA VAL A 365 22.62 2.96 -17.03
C VAL A 365 21.79 4.16 -16.60
N GLN A 366 21.38 4.16 -15.34
CA GLN A 366 20.59 5.24 -14.71
C GLN A 366 21.32 5.77 -13.47
N GLY A 367 21.42 7.08 -13.37
CA GLY A 367 22.06 7.76 -12.24
C GLY A 367 22.92 8.94 -12.65
N GLU A 368 23.53 9.59 -11.64
CA GLU A 368 24.24 10.86 -11.81
C GLU A 368 25.78 10.71 -11.82
N ARG A 369 26.30 9.48 -11.69
CA ARG A 369 27.74 9.24 -11.64
C ARG A 369 28.35 9.27 -13.05
N GLN A 370 29.62 9.71 -13.14
CA GLN A 370 30.32 9.85 -14.41
C GLN A 370 30.71 8.51 -15.05
N PHE A 371 30.84 7.45 -14.26
CA PHE A 371 31.21 6.13 -14.76
C PHE A 371 30.04 5.16 -14.69
N ALA A 372 29.88 4.36 -15.74
CA ALA A 372 28.77 3.42 -15.86
C ALA A 372 28.68 2.42 -14.69
N LYS A 373 29.83 1.91 -14.21
CA LYS A 373 29.92 0.97 -13.08
C LYS A 373 29.39 1.53 -11.75
N ASP A 374 29.36 2.86 -11.61
CA ASP A 374 28.94 3.55 -10.39
C ASP A 374 27.46 3.97 -10.46
N ASN A 375 26.79 3.65 -11.57
CA ASN A 375 25.36 3.87 -11.82
C ASN A 375 24.60 2.53 -11.79
N LYS A 376 23.28 2.60 -11.71
CA LYS A 376 22.43 1.43 -11.81
C LYS A 376 22.33 0.97 -13.26
N SER A 377 22.83 -0.24 -13.59
CA SER A 377 22.57 -0.83 -14.90
C SER A 377 21.09 -1.20 -15.01
N LEU A 378 20.45 -0.76 -16.09
CA LEU A 378 19.08 -1.06 -16.43
C LEU A 378 18.98 -2.25 -17.38
N GLY A 379 20.03 -2.53 -18.13
CA GLY A 379 20.12 -3.66 -19.06
C GLY A 379 21.19 -3.48 -20.11
N GLN A 380 21.50 -4.56 -20.79
CA GLN A 380 22.48 -4.60 -21.87
C GLN A 380 21.92 -5.35 -23.05
N PHE A 381 22.15 -4.86 -24.25
CA PHE A 381 21.81 -5.54 -25.50
C PHE A 381 22.89 -5.31 -26.56
N ARG A 382 22.90 -6.15 -27.58
CA ARG A 382 23.93 -6.17 -28.60
C ARG A 382 23.34 -5.89 -29.98
N LEU A 383 23.93 -4.94 -30.69
CA LEU A 383 23.65 -4.68 -32.11
C LEU A 383 24.76 -5.34 -32.94
N ASP A 384 24.39 -6.36 -33.70
CA ASP A 384 25.27 -7.15 -34.56
C ASP A 384 25.11 -6.77 -36.04
N GLY A 385 26.11 -7.15 -36.84
CA GLY A 385 26.09 -7.07 -38.30
C GLY A 385 26.36 -5.68 -38.85
N ILE A 386 27.16 -4.92 -38.11
CA ILE A 386 27.79 -3.68 -38.57
C ILE A 386 28.86 -4.07 -39.61
N PRO A 387 28.89 -3.44 -40.79
CA PRO A 387 29.93 -3.71 -41.79
C PRO A 387 31.33 -3.36 -41.25
N PRO A 388 32.36 -4.20 -41.49
CA PRO A 388 33.72 -3.88 -41.13
C PRO A 388 34.16 -2.52 -41.72
N ALA A 389 34.58 -1.61 -40.87
CA ALA A 389 35.05 -0.27 -41.25
C ALA A 389 36.09 0.24 -40.23
N PRO A 390 36.87 1.24 -40.55
CA PRO A 390 37.70 1.92 -39.55
C PRO A 390 36.85 2.45 -38.39
N ARG A 391 37.38 2.47 -37.19
CA ARG A 391 36.74 3.07 -36.01
C ARG A 391 36.24 4.48 -36.29
N GLY A 392 35.10 4.85 -35.76
CA GLY A 392 34.51 6.18 -35.91
C GLY A 392 33.74 6.38 -37.21
N ILE A 393 33.73 5.42 -38.17
CA ILE A 393 33.00 5.52 -39.45
C ILE A 393 31.56 5.02 -39.30
N PRO A 394 31.26 3.86 -38.73
CA PRO A 394 29.86 3.42 -38.54
C PRO A 394 29.07 4.42 -37.71
N GLN A 395 27.84 4.69 -38.12
CA GLN A 395 26.92 5.58 -37.42
C GLN A 395 25.83 4.76 -36.75
N ILE A 396 25.86 4.73 -35.42
CA ILE A 396 24.91 3.97 -34.59
C ILE A 396 24.05 4.98 -33.83
N GLU A 397 22.81 5.10 -34.24
CA GLU A 397 21.84 5.95 -33.55
C GLU A 397 21.28 5.20 -32.34
N VAL A 398 21.51 5.71 -31.16
CA VAL A 398 20.89 5.21 -29.92
C VAL A 398 19.77 6.15 -29.53
N THR A 399 18.58 5.58 -29.37
CA THR A 399 17.35 6.31 -29.05
C THR A 399 16.81 5.85 -27.72
N PHE A 400 16.54 6.80 -26.84
CA PHE A 400 15.75 6.62 -25.62
C PHE A 400 14.35 7.14 -25.83
N ASP A 401 13.36 6.32 -25.53
CA ASP A 401 11.92 6.63 -25.64
C ASP A 401 11.26 6.33 -24.28
N ILE A 402 10.82 7.37 -23.58
CA ILE A 402 10.19 7.27 -22.26
C ILE A 402 8.70 7.57 -22.42
N ASP A 403 7.86 6.62 -22.04
CA ASP A 403 6.41 6.79 -22.08
C ASP A 403 5.89 7.67 -20.95
N ALA A 404 4.60 7.95 -20.98
CA ALA A 404 3.93 8.74 -19.94
C ALA A 404 3.90 8.06 -18.55
N ASN A 405 4.19 6.75 -18.44
CA ASN A 405 4.32 6.02 -17.18
C ASN A 405 5.75 6.04 -16.62
N GLY A 406 6.68 6.65 -17.37
CA GLY A 406 8.11 6.66 -17.05
C GLY A 406 8.83 5.36 -17.39
N ILE A 407 8.26 4.52 -18.27
CA ILE A 407 8.88 3.28 -18.73
C ILE A 407 9.79 3.58 -19.91
N VAL A 408 11.02 3.10 -19.85
CA VAL A 408 12.10 3.40 -20.78
C VAL A 408 12.26 2.28 -21.81
N ASN A 409 12.22 2.65 -23.09
CA ASN A 409 12.63 1.81 -24.22
C ASN A 409 13.90 2.38 -24.83
N VAL A 410 14.87 1.52 -25.12
CA VAL A 410 16.11 1.93 -25.76
C VAL A 410 16.32 1.12 -27.03
N SER A 411 16.56 1.80 -28.15
CA SER A 411 16.95 1.17 -29.40
C SER A 411 18.30 1.63 -29.89
N ALA A 412 18.98 0.77 -30.63
CA ALA A 412 20.22 1.09 -31.33
C ALA A 412 20.09 0.65 -32.80
N LYS A 413 20.35 1.58 -33.71
CA LYS A 413 20.23 1.37 -35.16
C LYS A 413 21.51 1.74 -35.88
N ASP A 414 22.04 0.82 -36.67
CA ASP A 414 23.11 1.15 -37.63
C ASP A 414 22.48 1.85 -38.85
N LEU A 415 22.82 3.12 -39.01
CA LEU A 415 22.28 3.95 -40.08
C LEU A 415 22.76 3.53 -41.49
N GLY A 416 23.91 2.84 -41.58
CA GLY A 416 24.44 2.32 -42.83
C GLY A 416 23.70 1.11 -43.38
N THR A 417 23.30 0.18 -42.52
CA THR A 417 22.61 -1.06 -42.89
C THR A 417 21.11 -1.04 -42.61
N GLY A 418 20.66 -0.11 -41.79
CA GLY A 418 19.29 -0.07 -41.29
C GLY A 418 18.95 -1.17 -40.23
N LYS A 419 19.94 -1.98 -39.79
CA LYS A 419 19.74 -2.96 -38.72
C LYS A 419 19.50 -2.26 -37.40
N GLU A 420 18.52 -2.77 -36.67
CA GLU A 420 18.09 -2.22 -35.38
C GLU A 420 17.92 -3.33 -34.34
N GLN A 421 18.28 -3.02 -33.12
CA GLN A 421 18.00 -3.81 -31.93
C GLN A 421 17.42 -2.90 -30.85
N HIS A 422 16.58 -3.44 -30.00
CA HIS A 422 15.97 -2.67 -28.92
C HIS A 422 15.91 -3.50 -27.65
N ILE A 423 15.84 -2.81 -26.53
CA ILE A 423 15.52 -3.37 -25.23
C ILE A 423 14.43 -2.48 -24.60
N THR A 424 13.35 -3.10 -24.18
CA THR A 424 12.50 -2.48 -23.17
C THR A 424 13.17 -2.73 -21.84
N ILE A 425 13.42 -1.68 -21.10
CA ILE A 425 14.08 -1.83 -19.81
C ILE A 425 13.15 -2.57 -18.88
N THR A 426 13.47 -3.84 -18.73
CA THR A 426 12.84 -4.71 -17.76
C THR A 426 13.93 -5.04 -16.75
N ALA A 427 13.73 -4.74 -15.47
CA ALA A 427 14.73 -5.03 -14.45
C ALA A 427 15.17 -6.50 -14.56
N GLY A 428 16.43 -6.79 -14.26
CA GLY A 428 16.98 -8.14 -14.28
C GLY A 428 16.30 -9.14 -13.31
N SER A 429 15.28 -8.70 -12.59
CA SER A 429 14.39 -9.47 -11.71
C SER A 429 12.96 -9.60 -12.27
N ASN A 430 12.71 -9.19 -13.50
CA ASN A 430 11.37 -9.25 -14.06
C ASN A 430 10.95 -10.68 -14.39
N MET A 431 9.69 -10.94 -14.08
CA MET A 431 9.03 -12.16 -14.53
C MET A 431 8.89 -12.11 -16.04
N SER A 432 9.13 -13.24 -16.72
CA SER A 432 8.80 -13.35 -18.14
C SER A 432 7.28 -13.24 -18.35
N ASP A 433 6.82 -12.91 -19.55
CA ASP A 433 5.37 -12.90 -19.84
C ASP A 433 4.72 -14.25 -19.50
N SER A 434 5.41 -15.36 -19.72
CA SER A 434 4.94 -16.70 -19.32
C SER A 434 4.86 -16.88 -17.80
N ASP A 435 5.76 -16.27 -17.03
CA ASP A 435 5.72 -16.32 -15.56
C ASP A 435 4.62 -15.41 -15.01
N ILE A 436 4.37 -14.27 -15.67
CA ILE A 436 3.24 -13.39 -15.36
C ILE A 436 1.93 -14.12 -15.62
N ASP A 437 1.76 -14.75 -16.79
CA ASP A 437 0.56 -15.53 -17.12
C ASP A 437 0.33 -16.70 -16.14
N LYS A 438 1.39 -17.35 -15.70
CA LYS A 438 1.33 -18.40 -14.68
C LYS A 438 0.89 -17.80 -13.33
N ALA A 439 1.48 -16.69 -12.92
CA ALA A 439 1.12 -16.00 -11.68
C ALA A 439 -0.33 -15.49 -11.70
N VAL A 440 -0.83 -15.01 -12.86
CA VAL A 440 -2.24 -14.62 -13.05
C VAL A 440 -3.17 -15.82 -12.82
N LYS A 441 -2.84 -16.99 -13.37
CA LYS A 441 -3.63 -18.21 -13.17
C LYS A 441 -3.62 -18.67 -11.72
N GLU A 442 -2.45 -18.72 -11.10
CA GLU A 442 -2.30 -19.07 -9.68
C GLU A 442 -3.07 -18.07 -8.79
N ALA A 443 -3.05 -16.78 -9.11
CA ALA A 443 -3.78 -15.76 -8.38
C ALA A 443 -5.29 -15.94 -8.47
N ALA A 444 -5.83 -16.31 -9.64
CA ALA A 444 -7.24 -16.61 -9.83
C ALA A 444 -7.69 -17.88 -9.06
N GLU A 445 -6.81 -18.89 -8.97
CA GLU A 445 -7.06 -20.08 -8.16
C GLU A 445 -7.11 -19.74 -6.66
N PHE A 446 -6.22 -18.87 -6.19
CA PHE A 446 -6.22 -18.40 -4.79
C PHE A 446 -7.45 -17.56 -4.48
N GLU A 447 -7.91 -16.69 -5.39
CA GLU A 447 -9.14 -15.91 -5.21
C GLU A 447 -10.35 -16.83 -4.95
N ALA A 448 -10.47 -17.92 -5.74
CA ALA A 448 -11.55 -18.90 -5.56
C ALA A 448 -11.44 -19.64 -4.22
N GLN A 449 -10.22 -19.97 -3.78
CA GLN A 449 -9.98 -20.62 -2.48
C GLN A 449 -10.27 -19.67 -1.32
N ASP A 450 -9.83 -18.42 -1.41
CA ASP A 450 -10.05 -17.40 -0.39
C ASP A 450 -11.53 -17.07 -0.24
N LYS A 451 -12.29 -17.00 -1.34
CA LYS A 451 -13.74 -16.83 -1.32
C LYS A 451 -14.43 -17.97 -0.56
N LYS A 452 -14.07 -19.23 -0.83
CA LYS A 452 -14.60 -20.40 -0.11
C LYS A 452 -14.22 -20.36 1.37
N ARG A 453 -12.98 -19.98 1.69
CA ARG A 453 -12.52 -19.87 3.07
C ARG A 453 -13.25 -18.77 3.82
N LYS A 454 -13.47 -17.62 3.18
CA LYS A 454 -14.27 -16.53 3.76
C LYS A 454 -15.70 -16.98 4.03
N GLU A 455 -16.38 -17.64 3.06
CA GLU A 455 -17.71 -18.19 3.25
C GLU A 455 -17.77 -19.17 4.44
N ALA A 456 -16.74 -20.00 4.60
CA ALA A 456 -16.66 -20.93 5.73
C ALA A 456 -16.56 -20.19 7.07
N ILE A 457 -15.73 -19.15 7.16
CA ILE A 457 -15.56 -18.32 8.36
C ILE A 457 -16.83 -17.55 8.67
N ASP A 458 -17.45 -16.91 7.67
CA ASP A 458 -18.67 -16.15 7.84
C ASP A 458 -19.82 -17.06 8.32
N THR A 459 -20.01 -18.22 7.70
CA THR A 459 -21.01 -19.23 8.11
C THR A 459 -20.80 -19.66 9.57
N ARG A 460 -19.56 -19.86 9.98
CA ARG A 460 -19.22 -20.24 11.35
C ARG A 460 -19.52 -19.13 12.34
N ASN A 461 -19.12 -17.89 12.03
CA ASN A 461 -19.35 -16.73 12.89
C ASN A 461 -20.86 -16.46 13.09
N GLU A 462 -21.67 -16.61 12.03
CA GLU A 462 -23.11 -16.50 12.12
C GLU A 462 -23.71 -17.59 13.00
N ALA A 463 -23.20 -18.81 12.91
CA ALA A 463 -23.66 -19.93 13.73
C ALA A 463 -23.29 -19.73 15.22
N ASP A 464 -22.07 -19.27 15.51
CA ASP A 464 -21.64 -18.93 16.88
C ASP A 464 -22.50 -17.79 17.47
N ALA A 465 -22.77 -16.75 16.69
CA ALA A 465 -23.65 -15.65 17.09
C ALA A 465 -25.07 -16.13 17.38
N MET A 466 -25.59 -17.03 16.56
CA MET A 466 -26.93 -17.62 16.76
C MET A 466 -27.01 -18.47 18.04
N VAL A 467 -25.97 -19.28 18.32
CA VAL A 467 -25.87 -20.02 19.58
C VAL A 467 -25.91 -19.06 20.76
N PHE A 468 -25.11 -18.01 20.74
CA PHE A 468 -25.05 -17.02 21.81
C PHE A 468 -26.40 -16.30 22.02
N GLN A 469 -27.06 -15.87 20.94
CA GLN A 469 -28.37 -15.22 20.99
C GLN A 469 -29.44 -16.16 21.54
N THR A 470 -29.41 -17.43 21.12
CA THR A 470 -30.38 -18.45 21.59
C THR A 470 -30.17 -18.75 23.07
N GLU A 471 -28.93 -18.89 23.54
CA GLU A 471 -28.60 -19.04 24.97
C GLU A 471 -29.14 -17.88 25.82
N LYS A 472 -28.93 -16.66 25.32
CA LYS A 472 -29.42 -15.45 25.98
C LYS A 472 -30.97 -15.47 26.03
N ALA A 473 -31.60 -15.73 24.91
CA ALA A 473 -33.08 -15.79 24.84
C ALA A 473 -33.69 -16.88 25.73
N ILE A 474 -33.05 -18.06 25.82
CA ILE A 474 -33.48 -19.13 26.75
C ILE A 474 -33.40 -18.66 28.21
N LYS A 475 -32.36 -17.94 28.60
CA LYS A 475 -32.20 -17.39 29.95
C LYS A 475 -33.26 -16.34 30.28
N GLU A 476 -33.66 -15.51 29.31
CA GLU A 476 -34.55 -14.38 29.51
C GLU A 476 -36.04 -14.80 29.46
N VAL A 477 -36.42 -15.68 28.53
CA VAL A 477 -37.83 -16.02 28.26
C VAL A 477 -38.12 -17.52 28.17
N GLY A 478 -37.14 -18.39 28.34
CA GLY A 478 -37.26 -19.82 28.16
C GLY A 478 -38.29 -20.47 29.10
N ASP A 479 -38.59 -19.91 30.27
CA ASP A 479 -39.59 -20.38 31.20
C ASP A 479 -41.05 -20.04 30.76
N LYS A 480 -41.18 -19.21 29.71
CA LYS A 480 -42.48 -18.86 29.09
C LYS A 480 -42.83 -19.71 27.86
N LEU A 481 -41.91 -20.58 27.45
CA LEU A 481 -42.11 -21.55 26.39
C LEU A 481 -42.78 -22.82 26.93
N ASP A 482 -43.48 -23.53 26.04
CA ASP A 482 -43.88 -24.91 26.29
C ASP A 482 -42.62 -25.79 26.53
N ALA A 483 -42.71 -26.75 27.44
CA ALA A 483 -41.59 -27.61 27.80
C ALA A 483 -41.00 -28.39 26.60
N ASN A 484 -41.85 -28.77 25.64
CA ASN A 484 -41.39 -29.47 24.44
C ASN A 484 -40.70 -28.52 23.46
N ASP A 485 -41.19 -27.28 23.29
CA ASP A 485 -40.54 -26.27 22.47
C ASP A 485 -39.17 -25.88 23.05
N LYS A 486 -39.07 -25.69 24.37
CA LYS A 486 -37.79 -25.41 25.05
C LYS A 486 -36.79 -26.55 24.87
N ALA A 487 -37.24 -27.81 25.07
CA ALA A 487 -36.36 -28.97 24.87
C ALA A 487 -35.88 -29.12 23.44
N ALA A 488 -36.72 -28.81 22.44
CA ALA A 488 -36.35 -28.83 21.02
C ALA A 488 -35.28 -27.78 20.71
N VAL A 489 -35.43 -26.53 21.18
CA VAL A 489 -34.46 -25.46 21.00
C VAL A 489 -33.13 -25.81 21.65
N GLU A 490 -33.14 -26.34 22.89
CA GLU A 490 -31.91 -26.73 23.60
C GLU A 490 -31.20 -27.89 22.90
N ALA A 491 -31.92 -28.85 22.35
CA ALA A 491 -31.37 -29.98 21.59
C ALA A 491 -30.70 -29.51 20.27
N ASP A 492 -31.37 -28.65 19.50
CA ASP A 492 -30.85 -28.15 18.24
C ASP A 492 -29.67 -27.18 18.46
N MET A 493 -29.70 -26.38 19.51
CA MET A 493 -28.57 -25.55 19.93
C MET A 493 -27.35 -26.38 20.32
N GLN A 494 -27.57 -27.48 21.06
CA GLN A 494 -26.46 -28.38 21.39
C GLN A 494 -25.91 -29.08 20.14
N ALA A 495 -26.77 -29.50 19.23
CA ALA A 495 -26.36 -30.09 17.96
C ALA A 495 -25.51 -29.12 17.13
N LEU A 496 -25.87 -27.83 17.06
CA LEU A 496 -25.07 -26.81 16.39
C LEU A 496 -23.70 -26.60 17.08
N LYS A 497 -23.66 -26.57 18.42
CA LYS A 497 -22.39 -26.50 19.16
C LYS A 497 -21.48 -27.70 18.87
N ASP A 498 -22.03 -28.90 18.82
CA ASP A 498 -21.30 -30.12 18.56
C ASP A 498 -20.71 -30.11 17.13
N VAL A 499 -21.44 -29.58 16.16
CA VAL A 499 -20.93 -29.37 14.78
C VAL A 499 -19.82 -28.32 14.76
N LEU A 500 -20.00 -27.20 15.45
CA LEU A 500 -18.98 -26.15 15.56
C LEU A 500 -17.69 -26.63 16.23
N ALA A 501 -17.78 -27.58 17.19
CA ALA A 501 -16.64 -28.16 17.86
C ALA A 501 -15.78 -29.09 16.99
N LYS A 502 -16.29 -29.58 15.83
CA LYS A 502 -15.58 -30.48 14.92
C LYS A 502 -14.49 -29.81 14.09
N SER A 503 -14.56 -28.49 13.92
CA SER A 503 -13.64 -27.71 13.07
C SER A 503 -13.21 -26.41 13.73
N THR A 504 -12.13 -25.81 13.23
CA THR A 504 -11.68 -24.49 13.66
C THR A 504 -11.88 -23.47 12.52
N PRO A 505 -11.87 -22.14 12.78
CA PRO A 505 -11.98 -21.13 11.73
C PRO A 505 -10.95 -21.30 10.60
N GLU A 506 -9.77 -21.84 10.93
CA GLU A 506 -8.68 -22.06 9.99
C GLU A 506 -8.82 -23.38 9.20
N ASN A 507 -9.58 -24.34 9.72
CA ASN A 507 -9.68 -25.70 9.16
C ASN A 507 -11.15 -26.17 9.09
N THR A 508 -11.98 -25.40 8.39
CA THR A 508 -13.39 -25.73 8.11
C THR A 508 -13.53 -26.19 6.66
N SER A 509 -13.87 -27.44 6.44
CA SER A 509 -14.07 -28.01 5.11
C SER A 509 -15.42 -27.61 4.51
N GLU A 510 -15.63 -27.81 3.20
CA GLU A 510 -16.94 -27.59 2.56
C GLU A 510 -18.04 -28.49 3.16
N ALA A 511 -17.68 -29.70 3.59
CA ALA A 511 -18.60 -30.60 4.29
C ALA A 511 -19.01 -30.02 5.66
N ASP A 512 -18.06 -29.47 6.42
CA ASP A 512 -18.34 -28.83 7.69
C ASP A 512 -19.25 -27.59 7.51
N VAL A 513 -19.02 -26.78 6.47
CA VAL A 513 -19.88 -25.63 6.12
C VAL A 513 -21.33 -26.08 5.87
N ALA A 514 -21.52 -27.18 5.12
CA ALA A 514 -22.84 -27.73 4.87
C ALA A 514 -23.53 -28.23 6.15
N GLU A 515 -22.78 -28.94 7.04
CA GLU A 515 -23.30 -29.39 8.33
C GLU A 515 -23.67 -28.20 9.24
N ILE A 516 -22.84 -27.16 9.30
CA ILE A 516 -23.12 -25.94 10.08
C ILE A 516 -24.36 -25.23 9.57
N LYS A 517 -24.52 -25.06 8.25
CA LYS A 517 -25.72 -24.45 7.64
C LYS A 517 -26.97 -25.23 7.99
N ALA A 518 -26.94 -26.54 7.83
CA ALA A 518 -28.09 -27.39 8.15
C ALA A 518 -28.48 -27.37 9.65
N ALA A 519 -27.50 -27.41 10.54
CA ALA A 519 -27.75 -27.32 11.98
C ALA A 519 -28.24 -25.92 12.40
N LYS A 520 -27.73 -24.85 11.77
CA LYS A 520 -28.19 -23.48 11.96
C LYS A 520 -29.65 -23.30 11.53
N GLU A 521 -30.05 -23.82 10.35
CA GLU A 521 -31.45 -23.77 9.89
C GLU A 521 -32.39 -24.46 10.87
N LYS A 522 -32.04 -25.65 11.35
CA LYS A 522 -32.83 -26.37 12.35
C LYS A 522 -33.01 -25.57 13.64
N LEU A 523 -31.94 -24.98 14.15
CA LEU A 523 -32.02 -24.13 15.34
C LEU A 523 -32.88 -22.90 15.08
N MET A 524 -32.79 -22.30 13.88
CA MET A 524 -33.60 -21.14 13.51
C MET A 524 -35.08 -21.48 13.49
N GLU A 525 -35.45 -22.64 12.96
CA GLU A 525 -36.85 -23.11 12.96
C GLU A 525 -37.37 -23.36 14.38
N SER A 526 -36.63 -24.11 15.19
CA SER A 526 -37.07 -24.42 16.56
C SER A 526 -37.08 -23.19 17.47
N ALA A 527 -36.13 -22.24 17.29
CA ALA A 527 -36.03 -21.03 18.10
C ALA A 527 -37.00 -19.91 17.68
N GLN A 528 -37.76 -20.04 16.60
CA GLN A 528 -38.66 -18.99 16.11
C GLN A 528 -39.65 -18.52 17.18
N LYS A 529 -40.26 -19.44 17.91
CA LYS A 529 -41.21 -19.13 19.00
C LYS A 529 -40.50 -18.45 20.19
N LEU A 530 -39.27 -18.84 20.47
CA LEU A 530 -38.44 -18.25 21.52
C LEU A 530 -38.15 -16.77 21.23
N PHE A 531 -37.71 -16.46 20.01
CA PHE A 531 -37.43 -15.08 19.60
C PHE A 531 -38.70 -14.22 19.55
N THR A 532 -39.82 -14.77 19.07
CA THR A 532 -41.09 -14.06 19.10
C THR A 532 -41.46 -13.63 20.53
N LYS A 533 -41.33 -14.54 21.50
CA LYS A 533 -41.62 -14.21 22.92
C LYS A 533 -40.63 -13.19 23.51
N MET A 534 -39.39 -13.24 23.10
CA MET A 534 -38.39 -12.24 23.53
C MET A 534 -38.76 -10.84 23.01
N TYR A 535 -39.19 -10.73 21.72
CA TYR A 535 -39.66 -9.46 21.15
C TYR A 535 -40.95 -8.95 21.80
N GLU A 536 -41.89 -9.82 22.11
CA GLU A 536 -43.11 -9.46 22.86
C GLU A 536 -42.78 -8.90 24.24
N GLN A 537 -41.79 -9.46 24.93
CA GLN A 537 -41.36 -8.99 26.23
C GLN A 537 -40.60 -7.65 26.16
N ALA A 538 -39.76 -7.47 25.15
CA ALA A 538 -39.04 -6.20 24.91
C ALA A 538 -40.03 -5.09 24.55
N GLY A 539 -41.05 -5.37 23.73
CA GLY A 539 -42.14 -4.44 23.38
C GLY A 539 -43.00 -4.06 24.60
N ALA A 540 -43.29 -5.01 25.49
CA ALA A 540 -44.04 -4.75 26.71
C ALA A 540 -43.24 -3.91 27.72
N ALA A 541 -41.91 -4.06 27.78
CA ALA A 541 -41.04 -3.26 28.62
C ALA A 541 -40.90 -1.82 28.09
N ALA A 542 -40.89 -1.61 26.77
CA ALA A 542 -40.90 -0.28 26.15
C ALA A 542 -42.25 0.45 26.28
N GLY A 543 -43.39 -0.31 26.43
CA GLY A 543 -44.73 0.25 26.61
C GLY A 543 -45.06 0.70 28.02
N ALA A 544 -44.27 0.34 29.05
CA ALA A 544 -44.55 0.67 30.45
C ALA A 544 -44.00 2.02 30.92
N GLY A 545 -43.33 2.78 30.05
CA GLY A 545 -42.63 4.02 30.38
C GLY A 545 -43.18 5.34 29.80
N ALA A 546 -44.31 5.35 29.08
CA ALA A 546 -44.83 6.59 28.51
C ALA A 546 -46.35 6.70 28.62
N ALA A 547 -46.84 7.29 29.71
CA ALA A 547 -48.20 7.81 29.82
C ALA A 547 -48.18 9.32 29.62
N GLY A 548 -48.88 9.83 28.56
CA GLY A 548 -49.26 11.23 28.39
C GLY A 548 -49.26 11.67 26.91
N PRO A 549 -50.12 12.61 26.51
CA PRO A 549 -51.42 12.31 25.94
C PRO A 549 -51.51 12.53 24.40
N ASN A 550 -52.43 11.80 23.77
CA ASN A 550 -52.94 12.01 22.40
C ASN A 550 -53.62 13.37 22.21
N PRO A 551 -53.84 13.98 20.99
CA PRO A 551 -54.49 13.33 19.86
C PRO A 551 -54.10 13.80 18.42
N GLY A 552 -54.40 12.99 17.41
CA GLY A 552 -54.79 13.50 16.09
C GLY A 552 -54.07 12.89 14.88
N GLN A 553 -54.76 11.91 14.28
CA GLN A 553 -54.88 11.59 12.84
C GLN A 553 -53.69 11.76 11.87
N ASP A 554 -53.20 10.72 11.25
CA ASP A 554 -53.59 10.32 9.90
C ASP A 554 -52.89 8.97 9.50
N ALA A 555 -53.68 8.15 8.83
CA ALA A 555 -53.24 6.86 8.34
C ALA A 555 -52.49 6.98 7.02
N GLY A 556 -51.26 6.45 6.96
CA GLY A 556 -50.48 6.19 5.76
C GLY A 556 -50.01 4.72 5.77
N PRO A 557 -49.85 4.07 4.61
CA PRO A 557 -49.83 2.62 4.47
C PRO A 557 -48.54 1.96 4.97
N ALA A 558 -48.67 0.68 5.35
CA ALA A 558 -47.60 -0.18 5.86
C ALA A 558 -46.42 -0.31 4.89
N PRO A 559 -45.18 -0.37 5.39
CA PRO A 559 -44.03 -0.73 4.57
C PRO A 559 -43.88 -2.25 4.48
N GLU A 560 -43.73 -2.71 3.24
CA GLU A 560 -43.36 -4.07 2.86
C GLU A 560 -41.90 -4.36 3.24
N GLY A 561 -41.66 -5.60 3.69
CA GLY A 561 -40.47 -6.40 3.42
C GLY A 561 -39.17 -5.94 4.05
N PHE A 562 -38.78 -6.52 5.19
CA PHE A 562 -37.42 -6.55 5.68
C PHE A 562 -36.57 -7.48 4.81
N ASN A 563 -35.71 -6.93 3.97
CA ASN A 563 -34.54 -7.62 3.43
C ASN A 563 -33.37 -7.42 4.41
N GLY A 564 -32.75 -8.53 4.84
CA GLY A 564 -31.73 -8.55 5.86
C GLY A 564 -30.34 -8.17 5.32
N ASP A 565 -30.07 -6.88 5.18
CA ASP A 565 -28.72 -6.35 4.84
C ASP A 565 -28.38 -5.02 5.56
N ASP A 566 -29.00 -4.75 6.70
CA ASP A 566 -28.59 -3.62 7.53
C ASP A 566 -27.85 -4.08 8.79
N VAL A 567 -26.55 -4.33 8.64
CA VAL A 567 -25.60 -4.29 9.76
C VAL A 567 -25.24 -2.83 10.00
N VAL A 568 -25.87 -2.23 10.98
CA VAL A 568 -25.50 -0.88 11.45
C VAL A 568 -24.21 -1.01 12.25
N ASP A 569 -23.11 -0.54 11.66
CA ASP A 569 -21.86 -0.27 12.39
C ASP A 569 -22.12 0.80 13.47
N GLY A 570 -21.92 0.41 14.71
CA GLY A 570 -22.02 1.32 15.84
C GLY A 570 -20.88 2.32 15.85
N ASP A 571 -21.20 3.61 15.62
CA ASP A 571 -20.30 4.74 15.85
C ASP A 571 -19.84 4.78 17.31
N TYR A 572 -18.58 4.44 17.55
CA TYR A 572 -17.88 4.82 18.77
C TYR A 572 -17.28 6.21 18.57
N LYS A 573 -17.89 7.21 19.19
CA LYS A 573 -17.24 8.50 19.46
C LYS A 573 -16.30 8.32 20.64
N GLU A 574 -15.01 8.37 20.41
CA GLU A 574 -14.03 8.64 21.47
C GLU A 574 -14.05 10.12 21.82
N VAL A 575 -14.11 10.37 23.13
CA VAL A 575 -13.96 11.68 23.76
C VAL A 575 -12.48 12.00 23.94
#